data_f768146ba95b18d0b9f2f56445839ec2
#
_entry.id   f768146ba95b18d0b9f2f56445839ec2
#
_cell.length_a   1.000
_cell.length_b   1.000
_cell.length_c   1.000
_cell.angle_alpha   90.00
_cell.angle_beta   90.00
_cell.angle_gamma   90.00
#
_symmetry.space_group_name_H-M   'P 1'
#
loop_
_entity.id
_entity.type
_entity.pdbx_description
1 polymer ?
#
loop_
_entity_poly.entity_id
_entity_poly.type
_entity_poly.pdbx_seq_one_letter_code
_entity_poly.pdbx_strand_id
1 'polypeptide(L)'
;MRSEKSLPVIARSFRDLKVYEAARDAAGTIFLLSRKFPVEERYSLTDQIRRSSRAVKAMIAEAWGRRRYKAVFVNKLDEALGEATETQSWLDDARDSGYLLPERFDALDSQYDSIGQMLSRMIDRANDFCKHSPATDYRAIPRVEEKASTSEQLSNVKEFFA
;
A
#
# COMPACT_ATOMS: atom_id res chain seq x y z
N MET A 1 30.14 -13.54 28.08
CA MET A 1 28.82 -12.93 27.91
C MET A 1 28.16 -13.52 26.64
N ARG A 2 27.20 -14.40 26.84
CA ARG A 2 26.42 -14.94 25.70
C ARG A 2 25.42 -13.87 25.28
N SER A 3 25.57 -13.36 24.07
CA SER A 3 24.57 -12.54 23.42
C SER A 3 23.26 -13.33 23.33
N GLU A 4 22.26 -12.94 24.09
CA GLU A 4 20.90 -13.45 23.91
C GLU A 4 20.45 -13.07 22.50
N LYS A 5 20.48 -14.04 21.59
CA LYS A 5 19.78 -13.92 20.29
C LYS A 5 18.30 -13.87 20.62
N SER A 6 17.71 -12.66 20.63
CA SER A 6 16.27 -12.53 20.67
C SER A 6 15.66 -13.34 19.53
N LEU A 7 14.76 -14.24 19.87
CA LEU A 7 14.00 -15.00 18.89
C LEU A 7 13.33 -14.02 17.90
N PRO A 8 13.29 -14.35 16.61
CA PRO A 8 12.65 -13.47 15.64
C PRO A 8 11.17 -13.30 16.02
N VAL A 9 10.76 -12.04 16.24
CA VAL A 9 9.36 -11.72 16.50
C VAL A 9 8.57 -12.07 15.25
N ILE A 10 7.76 -13.11 15.33
CA ILE A 10 6.87 -13.50 14.23
C ILE A 10 5.73 -12.48 14.19
N ALA A 11 5.64 -11.72 13.09
CA ALA A 11 4.54 -10.80 12.88
C ALA A 11 3.19 -11.54 12.90
N ARG A 12 2.27 -11.09 13.72
CA ARG A 12 0.89 -11.63 13.86
C ARG A 12 -0.13 -10.79 13.10
N SER A 13 0.20 -9.54 12.87
CA SER A 13 -0.62 -8.55 12.20
C SER A 13 0.24 -7.70 11.26
N PHE A 14 -0.39 -7.07 10.25
CA PHE A 14 0.31 -6.08 9.43
C PHE A 14 0.89 -4.93 10.28
N ARG A 15 0.30 -4.65 11.45
CA ARG A 15 0.78 -3.61 12.37
C ARG A 15 2.12 -3.93 13.01
N ASP A 16 2.50 -5.21 13.03
CA ASP A 16 3.80 -5.67 13.55
C ASP A 16 4.92 -5.55 12.52
N LEU A 17 4.58 -5.22 11.27
CA LEU A 17 5.55 -5.03 10.20
C LEU A 17 6.24 -3.67 10.37
N LYS A 18 7.57 -3.69 10.46
CA LYS A 18 8.39 -2.46 10.57
C LYS A 18 8.13 -1.48 9.42
N VAL A 19 7.95 -2.01 8.21
CA VAL A 19 7.66 -1.18 7.03
C VAL A 19 6.30 -0.50 7.14
N TYR A 20 5.29 -1.17 7.71
CA TYR A 20 3.99 -0.56 7.96
C TYR A 20 4.09 0.57 8.98
N GLU A 21 4.78 0.34 10.09
CA GLU A 21 5.02 1.34 11.13
C GLU A 21 5.74 2.57 10.54
N ALA A 22 6.84 2.36 9.80
CA ALA A 22 7.58 3.43 9.14
C ALA A 22 6.71 4.23 8.15
N ALA A 23 5.91 3.56 7.33
CA ALA A 23 5.01 4.22 6.38
C ALA A 23 3.89 5.00 7.08
N ARG A 24 3.36 4.47 8.18
CA ARG A 24 2.37 5.15 9.01
C ARG A 24 2.92 6.42 9.64
N ASP A 25 4.11 6.37 10.19
CA ASP A 25 4.77 7.51 10.83
C ASP A 25 5.11 8.60 9.81
N ALA A 26 5.66 8.22 8.65
CA ALA A 26 5.94 9.15 7.57
C ALA A 26 4.67 9.84 7.06
N ALA A 27 3.57 9.12 6.86
CA ALA A 27 2.29 9.68 6.45
C ALA A 27 1.71 10.64 7.51
N GLY A 28 1.89 10.32 8.79
CA GLY A 28 1.50 11.20 9.90
C GLY A 28 2.29 12.52 9.90
N THR A 29 3.59 12.45 9.67
CA THR A 29 4.45 13.64 9.54
C THR A 29 4.04 14.51 8.35
N ILE A 30 3.80 13.90 7.18
CA ILE A 30 3.30 14.60 5.99
C ILE A 30 1.96 15.28 6.28
N PHE A 31 1.04 14.60 6.95
CA PHE A 31 -0.24 15.19 7.31
C PHE A 31 -0.07 16.47 8.14
N LEU A 32 0.78 16.44 9.18
CA LEU A 32 1.03 17.60 10.04
C LEU A 32 1.70 18.75 9.28
N LEU A 33 2.72 18.46 8.46
CA LEU A 33 3.41 19.46 7.67
C LEU A 33 2.50 20.08 6.61
N SER A 34 1.74 19.28 5.91
CA SER A 34 0.84 19.74 4.85
C SER A 34 -0.35 20.57 5.33
N ARG A 35 -0.63 20.60 6.65
CA ARG A 35 -1.61 21.53 7.24
C ARG A 35 -1.19 22.99 7.09
N LYS A 36 0.11 23.24 6.90
CA LYS A 36 0.69 24.58 6.72
C LYS A 36 0.87 24.97 5.26
N PHE A 37 0.55 24.08 4.32
CA PHE A 37 0.62 24.38 2.90
C PHE A 37 -0.43 25.44 2.55
N PRO A 38 -0.18 26.29 1.54
CA PRO A 38 -1.13 27.29 1.09
C PRO A 38 -2.49 26.69 0.74
N VAL A 39 -3.56 27.47 0.94
CA VAL A 39 -4.93 27.01 0.64
C VAL A 39 -5.12 26.72 -0.85
N GLU A 40 -4.37 27.37 -1.70
CA GLU A 40 -4.34 27.17 -3.16
C GLU A 40 -3.92 25.74 -3.54
N GLU A 41 -3.10 25.11 -2.68
CA GLU A 41 -2.62 23.73 -2.89
C GLU A 41 -3.58 22.65 -2.37
N ARG A 42 -4.72 23.04 -1.82
CA ARG A 42 -5.67 22.09 -1.18
C ARG A 42 -6.05 20.94 -2.06
N TYR A 43 -6.34 21.20 -3.34
CA TYR A 43 -6.81 20.23 -4.33
C TYR A 43 -5.72 19.82 -5.33
N SER A 44 -4.49 20.21 -5.10
CA SER A 44 -3.32 19.87 -5.91
C SER A 44 -2.28 19.14 -5.04
N LEU A 45 -1.18 19.79 -4.68
CA LEU A 45 -0.09 19.18 -3.93
C LEU A 45 -0.54 18.59 -2.58
N THR A 46 -1.35 19.32 -1.81
CA THR A 46 -1.81 18.86 -0.49
C THR A 46 -2.59 17.56 -0.58
N ASP A 47 -3.52 17.49 -1.53
CA ASP A 47 -4.32 16.28 -1.75
C ASP A 47 -3.47 15.12 -2.21
N GLN A 48 -2.63 15.32 -3.22
CA GLN A 48 -1.79 14.29 -3.81
C GLN A 48 -0.79 13.68 -2.82
N ILE A 49 -0.05 14.52 -2.08
CA ILE A 49 0.94 14.02 -1.13
C ILE A 49 0.30 13.27 0.05
N ARG A 50 -0.88 13.70 0.50
CA ARG A 50 -1.65 12.99 1.52
C ARG A 50 -2.19 11.66 1.00
N ARG A 51 -2.69 11.62 -0.22
CA ARG A 51 -3.21 10.43 -0.86
C ARG A 51 -2.12 9.38 -1.03
N SER A 52 -1.02 9.73 -1.70
CA SER A 52 0.08 8.80 -1.99
C SER A 52 0.73 8.28 -0.69
N SER A 53 1.02 9.15 0.27
CA SER A 53 1.62 8.74 1.54
C SER A 53 0.75 7.77 2.34
N ARG A 54 -0.57 7.96 2.32
CA ARG A 54 -1.53 7.04 2.96
C ARG A 54 -1.69 5.74 2.19
N ALA A 55 -1.58 5.78 0.87
CA ALA A 55 -1.69 4.60 0.00
C ALA A 55 -0.56 3.61 0.29
N VAL A 56 0.67 4.07 0.56
CA VAL A 56 1.80 3.19 0.91
C VAL A 56 1.42 2.21 2.02
N LYS A 57 0.98 2.73 3.17
CA LYS A 57 0.63 1.87 4.31
C LYS A 57 -0.62 1.02 4.05
N ALA A 58 -1.59 1.53 3.28
CA ALA A 58 -2.80 0.80 2.94
C ALA A 58 -2.48 -0.40 2.03
N MET A 59 -1.61 -0.24 1.04
CA MET A 59 -1.15 -1.33 0.16
C MET A 59 -0.36 -2.39 0.93
N ILE A 60 0.47 -1.99 1.92
CA ILE A 60 1.17 -2.95 2.79
C ILE A 60 0.17 -3.78 3.61
N ALA A 61 -0.85 -3.15 4.19
CA ALA A 61 -1.89 -3.84 4.94
C ALA A 61 -2.70 -4.79 4.04
N GLU A 62 -3.02 -4.37 2.83
CA GLU A 62 -3.72 -5.20 1.83
C GLU A 62 -2.86 -6.39 1.39
N ALA A 63 -1.56 -6.17 1.12
CA ALA A 63 -0.62 -7.24 0.80
C ALA A 63 -0.62 -8.30 1.91
N TRP A 64 -0.51 -7.89 3.17
CA TRP A 64 -0.57 -8.80 4.31
C TRP A 64 -1.87 -9.59 4.36
N GLY A 65 -3.00 -8.95 4.19
CA GLY A 65 -4.31 -9.60 4.20
C GLY A 65 -4.50 -10.60 3.06
N ARG A 66 -3.81 -10.38 1.94
CA ARG A 66 -3.90 -11.20 0.72
C ARG A 66 -2.69 -12.12 0.50
N ARG A 67 -1.79 -12.26 1.50
CA ARG A 67 -0.56 -13.07 1.38
C ARG A 67 -0.80 -14.57 1.13
N ARG A 68 -2.03 -15.00 1.22
CA ARG A 68 -2.46 -16.31 0.74
C ARG A 68 -2.10 -16.55 -0.73
N TYR A 69 -2.11 -15.46 -1.52
CA TYR A 69 -1.79 -15.48 -2.94
C TYR A 69 -0.50 -14.69 -3.16
N LYS A 70 0.61 -15.42 -3.38
CA LYS A 70 1.94 -14.82 -3.49
C LYS A 70 2.00 -13.74 -4.57
N ALA A 71 1.42 -13.98 -5.75
CA ALA A 71 1.42 -13.01 -6.84
C ALA A 71 0.70 -11.71 -6.45
N VAL A 72 -0.42 -11.80 -5.71
CA VAL A 72 -1.15 -10.64 -5.21
C VAL A 72 -0.35 -9.91 -4.14
N PHE A 73 0.28 -10.65 -3.22
CA PHE A 73 1.15 -10.10 -2.18
C PHE A 73 2.28 -9.26 -2.79
N VAL A 74 3.03 -9.83 -3.74
CA VAL A 74 4.12 -9.14 -4.43
C VAL A 74 3.61 -7.92 -5.19
N ASN A 75 2.52 -8.05 -5.94
CA ASN A 75 1.95 -6.94 -6.69
C ASN A 75 1.53 -5.77 -5.79
N LYS A 76 0.92 -6.06 -4.63
CA LYS A 76 0.53 -5.00 -3.68
C LYS A 76 1.71 -4.30 -3.03
N LEU A 77 2.79 -5.02 -2.77
CA LEU A 77 4.03 -4.41 -2.28
C LEU A 77 4.71 -3.55 -3.36
N ASP A 78 4.63 -3.98 -4.61
CA ASP A 78 5.15 -3.21 -5.75
C ASP A 78 4.31 -1.93 -5.98
N GLU A 79 2.99 -2.01 -5.86
CA GLU A 79 2.12 -0.83 -5.84
C GLU A 79 2.49 0.13 -4.68
N ALA A 80 2.75 -0.40 -3.48
CA ALA A 80 3.21 0.40 -2.34
C ALA A 80 4.54 1.11 -2.62
N LEU A 81 5.46 0.46 -3.31
CA LEU A 81 6.73 1.04 -3.75
C LEU A 81 6.50 2.18 -4.73
N GLY A 82 5.60 2.02 -5.68
CA GLY A 82 5.18 3.08 -6.60
C GLY A 82 4.63 4.30 -5.87
N GLU A 83 3.73 4.11 -4.91
CA GLU A 83 3.15 5.19 -4.11
C GLU A 83 4.20 5.88 -3.22
N ALA A 84 5.19 5.14 -2.72
CA ALA A 84 6.32 5.71 -1.98
C ALA A 84 7.16 6.63 -2.87
N THR A 85 7.46 6.20 -4.07
CA THR A 85 8.20 7.00 -5.07
C THR A 85 7.39 8.23 -5.52
N GLU A 86 6.08 8.08 -5.72
CA GLU A 86 5.19 9.20 -6.00
C GLU A 86 5.21 10.23 -4.85
N THR A 87 5.21 9.77 -3.61
CA THR A 87 5.30 10.66 -2.45
C THR A 87 6.60 11.44 -2.43
N GLN A 88 7.74 10.83 -2.78
CA GLN A 88 9.02 11.54 -2.91
C GLN A 88 8.96 12.62 -3.99
N SER A 89 8.31 12.35 -5.12
CA SER A 89 8.09 13.36 -6.16
C SER A 89 7.29 14.57 -5.65
N TRP A 90 6.23 14.34 -4.87
CA TRP A 90 5.47 15.42 -4.24
C TRP A 90 6.26 16.17 -3.14
N LEU A 91 7.21 15.49 -2.47
CA LEU A 91 8.14 16.15 -1.54
C LEU A 91 9.09 17.09 -2.29
N ASP A 92 9.54 16.72 -3.49
CA ASP A 92 10.33 17.62 -4.35
C ASP A 92 9.56 18.89 -4.66
N ASP A 93 8.28 18.78 -5.06
CA ASP A 93 7.43 19.94 -5.36
C ASP A 93 7.25 20.83 -4.12
N ALA A 94 7.03 20.23 -2.94
CA ALA A 94 6.87 20.97 -1.70
C ALA A 94 8.15 21.71 -1.31
N ARG A 95 9.33 21.11 -1.50
CA ARG A 95 10.62 21.76 -1.29
C ARG A 95 10.84 22.91 -2.28
N ASP A 96 10.64 22.64 -3.56
CA ASP A 96 10.92 23.58 -4.65
C ASP A 96 9.98 24.79 -4.61
N SER A 97 8.75 24.60 -4.10
CA SER A 97 7.79 25.68 -3.84
C SER A 97 8.04 26.43 -2.52
N GLY A 98 9.04 26.02 -1.73
CA GLY A 98 9.37 26.67 -0.45
C GLY A 98 8.42 26.34 0.70
N TYR A 99 7.63 25.27 0.59
CA TYR A 99 6.68 24.86 1.63
C TYR A 99 7.31 23.94 2.68
N LEU A 100 8.46 23.34 2.37
CA LEU A 100 9.25 22.53 3.30
C LEU A 100 10.64 23.11 3.50
N LEU A 101 11.09 23.14 4.75
CA LEU A 101 12.48 23.41 5.07
C LEU A 101 13.37 22.27 4.57
N PRO A 102 14.61 22.56 4.14
CA PRO A 102 15.54 21.54 3.65
C PRO A 102 15.72 20.35 4.60
N GLU A 103 15.81 20.60 5.90
CA GLU A 103 15.99 19.55 6.91
C GLU A 103 14.76 18.64 7.02
N ARG A 104 13.56 19.18 6.81
CA ARG A 104 12.31 18.40 6.81
C ARG A 104 12.19 17.56 5.57
N PHE A 105 12.58 18.12 4.42
CA PHE A 105 12.66 17.37 3.17
C PHE A 105 13.63 16.21 3.30
N ASP A 106 14.88 16.46 3.71
CA ASP A 106 15.92 15.43 3.83
C ASP A 106 15.50 14.29 4.76
N ALA A 107 14.88 14.63 5.89
CA ALA A 107 14.40 13.63 6.85
C ALA A 107 13.30 12.71 6.25
N LEU A 108 12.31 13.31 5.57
CA LEU A 108 11.22 12.56 4.95
C LEU A 108 11.69 11.75 3.75
N ASP A 109 12.51 12.33 2.89
CA ASP A 109 13.06 11.64 1.72
C ASP A 109 13.85 10.40 2.15
N SER A 110 14.73 10.52 3.15
CA SER A 110 15.44 9.39 3.75
C SER A 110 14.50 8.33 4.35
N GLN A 111 13.38 8.74 4.95
CA GLN A 111 12.38 7.81 5.45
C GLN A 111 11.76 7.01 4.31
N TYR A 112 11.39 7.65 3.20
CA TYR A 112 10.83 6.97 2.04
C TYR A 112 11.84 6.08 1.32
N ASP A 113 13.13 6.45 1.26
CA ASP A 113 14.19 5.56 0.81
C ASP A 113 14.25 4.29 1.65
N SER A 114 14.20 4.42 2.96
CA SER A 114 14.20 3.27 3.89
C SER A 114 12.96 2.40 3.73
N ILE A 115 11.78 2.99 3.54
CA ILE A 115 10.54 2.28 3.26
C ILE A 115 10.66 1.50 1.95
N GLY A 116 11.17 2.11 0.88
CA GLY A 116 11.40 1.47 -0.41
C GLY A 116 12.33 0.26 -0.29
N GLN A 117 13.43 0.39 0.44
CA GLN A 117 14.35 -0.72 0.69
C GLN A 117 13.70 -1.86 1.49
N MET A 118 12.87 -1.54 2.48
CA MET A 118 12.13 -2.55 3.24
C MET A 118 11.10 -3.27 2.37
N LEU A 119 10.37 -2.55 1.50
CA LEU A 119 9.42 -3.13 0.56
C LEU A 119 10.12 -4.08 -0.42
N SER A 120 11.23 -3.65 -1.01
CA SER A 120 12.02 -4.49 -1.93
C SER A 120 12.48 -5.77 -1.26
N ARG A 121 12.99 -5.68 -0.02
CA ARG A 121 13.37 -6.89 0.76
C ARG A 121 12.19 -7.80 1.08
N MET A 122 11.00 -7.26 1.32
CA MET A 122 9.79 -8.07 1.52
C MET A 122 9.37 -8.79 0.23
N ILE A 123 9.49 -8.12 -0.92
CA ILE A 123 9.23 -8.72 -2.24
C ILE A 123 10.20 -9.88 -2.48
N ASP A 124 11.50 -9.67 -2.30
CA ASP A 124 12.53 -10.70 -2.47
C ASP A 124 12.31 -11.91 -1.55
N ARG A 125 11.77 -11.66 -0.36
CA ARG A 125 11.48 -12.68 0.66
C ARG A 125 9.99 -13.06 0.74
N ALA A 126 9.23 -12.86 -0.33
CA ALA A 126 7.79 -13.12 -0.35
C ALA A 126 7.43 -14.54 0.13
N ASN A 127 8.24 -15.54 -0.18
CA ASN A 127 8.05 -16.91 0.29
C ASN A 127 7.99 -17.04 1.83
N ASP A 128 8.67 -16.18 2.57
CA ASP A 128 8.66 -16.21 4.02
C ASP A 128 7.32 -15.79 4.62
N PHE A 129 6.60 -14.91 3.91
CA PHE A 129 5.29 -14.40 4.31
C PHE A 129 4.13 -15.25 3.77
N CYS A 130 4.34 -15.97 2.66
CA CYS A 130 3.33 -16.69 1.92
C CYS A 130 3.37 -18.22 2.12
N LYS A 131 4.05 -18.73 3.12
CA LYS A 131 4.32 -20.18 3.35
C LYS A 131 3.08 -21.07 3.51
N HIS A 132 1.92 -20.50 3.71
CA HIS A 132 0.67 -21.22 3.92
C HIS A 132 -0.32 -21.09 2.75
N SER A 133 0.17 -20.64 1.60
CA SER A 133 -0.64 -20.65 0.39
C SER A 133 -0.61 -22.05 -0.20
N PRO A 134 -1.70 -22.83 -0.16
CA PRO A 134 -1.81 -23.97 -1.04
C PRO A 134 -1.63 -23.42 -2.45
N ALA A 135 -0.78 -24.08 -3.24
CA ALA A 135 -0.70 -23.79 -4.67
C ALA A 135 -2.12 -23.87 -5.23
N THR A 136 -2.75 -22.74 -5.44
CA THR A 136 -4.07 -22.71 -6.00
C THR A 136 -3.86 -23.00 -7.47
N ASP A 137 -4.06 -24.28 -7.84
CA ASP A 137 -4.12 -24.69 -9.23
C ASP A 137 -5.30 -23.93 -9.85
N TYR A 138 -5.01 -22.84 -10.56
CA TYR A 138 -6.01 -22.08 -11.32
C TYR A 138 -6.77 -22.92 -12.34
N ARG A 139 -6.37 -24.20 -12.56
CA ARG A 139 -7.08 -25.16 -13.39
C ARG A 139 -8.33 -25.73 -12.73
N ALA A 140 -8.53 -25.49 -11.42
CA ALA A 140 -9.66 -26.03 -10.66
C ALA A 140 -10.82 -25.04 -10.47
N ILE A 141 -10.84 -23.92 -11.19
CA ILE A 141 -12.06 -23.10 -11.26
C ILE A 141 -12.98 -23.82 -12.26
N PRO A 142 -14.10 -24.41 -11.82
CA PRO A 142 -15.08 -24.94 -12.77
C PRO A 142 -15.48 -23.79 -13.70
N ARG A 143 -15.34 -23.97 -15.00
CA ARG A 143 -16.01 -23.07 -15.95
C ARG A 143 -17.48 -23.10 -15.57
N VAL A 144 -17.98 -21.94 -15.13
CA VAL A 144 -19.42 -21.75 -15.04
C VAL A 144 -19.91 -21.90 -16.46
N GLU A 145 -20.54 -23.02 -16.76
CA GLU A 145 -21.25 -23.17 -18.01
C GLU A 145 -22.32 -22.08 -18.01
N GLU A 146 -22.16 -21.17 -18.93
CA GLU A 146 -23.14 -20.14 -19.25
C GLU A 146 -24.40 -20.84 -19.73
N LYS A 147 -25.30 -21.22 -18.80
CA LYS A 147 -26.62 -21.64 -19.15
C LYS A 147 -27.29 -20.52 -19.90
N ALA A 148 -27.50 -20.71 -21.17
CA ALA A 148 -28.29 -19.84 -22.01
C ALA A 148 -29.55 -19.43 -21.24
N SER A 149 -29.63 -18.18 -20.84
CA SER A 149 -30.83 -17.62 -20.21
C SER A 149 -31.88 -17.54 -21.29
N THR A 150 -32.89 -18.36 -21.15
CA THR A 150 -34.13 -18.30 -21.91
C THR A 150 -34.76 -16.92 -21.70
N SER A 151 -35.26 -16.35 -22.77
CA SER A 151 -35.82 -15.00 -22.91
C SER A 151 -37.03 -14.66 -22.01
N GLU A 152 -37.33 -15.43 -20.98
CA GLU A 152 -38.46 -15.24 -20.09
C GLU A 152 -38.16 -14.46 -18.80
N GLN A 153 -36.90 -14.16 -18.49
CA GLN A 153 -36.55 -13.41 -17.25
C GLN A 153 -36.40 -11.90 -17.45
N LEU A 154 -36.54 -11.39 -18.68
CA LEU A 154 -36.44 -9.94 -18.98
C LEU A 154 -37.74 -9.17 -18.86
N SER A 155 -38.90 -9.83 -18.64
CA SER A 155 -40.18 -9.15 -18.46
C SER A 155 -40.45 -8.61 -17.06
N ASN A 156 -39.77 -9.15 -16.02
CA ASN A 156 -40.00 -8.78 -14.62
C ASN A 156 -39.17 -7.60 -14.10
N VAL A 157 -38.27 -7.05 -14.89
CA VAL A 157 -37.43 -5.91 -14.44
C VAL A 157 -38.06 -4.56 -14.80
N LYS A 158 -39.06 -4.54 -15.66
CA LYS A 158 -39.72 -3.28 -16.07
C LYS A 158 -40.79 -2.79 -15.11
N GLU A 159 -41.26 -3.59 -14.17
CA GLU A 159 -42.26 -3.18 -13.18
C GLU A 159 -41.69 -2.52 -11.93
N PHE A 160 -40.35 -2.54 -11.73
CA PHE A 160 -39.73 -1.95 -10.55
C PHE A 160 -39.28 -0.49 -10.70
N PHE A 161 -39.38 0.08 -11.89
CA PHE A 161 -38.99 1.47 -12.20
C PHE A 161 -40.11 2.31 -12.87
N ALA A 162 -41.34 1.99 -12.56
CA ALA A 162 -42.45 2.85 -12.91
C ALA A 162 -42.94 3.63 -11.68
#